data_95e89e4de030733e05eed86f9de635de
#
_entry.id   95e89e4de030733e05eed86f9de635de
#
_cell.length_a   1.000
_cell.length_b   1.000
_cell.length_c   1.000
_cell.angle_alpha   90.00
_cell.angle_beta   90.00
_cell.angle_gamma   90.00
#
_symmetry.space_group_name_H-M   'P 1'
#
loop_
_entity.id
_entity.type
_entity.pdbx_description
1 polymer ?
#
loop_
_entity_poly.entity_id
_entity_poly.type
_entity_poly.pdbx_seq_one_letter_code
_entity_poly.pdbx_strand_id
1 'polypeptide(L)'
;MKKKINRYLTRIYWSDEDDAYVAEVPALPGCVAHGATMQQAAREIGAAMELWLESAERHGDAIPEPDLAREEINRFAPVLSISKLARRAGMNQHTLASKLRRKSPFSKAEAEAILKALNVGAPA
;
A
#
# COMPACT_ATOMS: atom_id res chain seq x y z
N MET A 1 2.10 -15.01 9.55
CA MET A 1 1.28 -13.79 9.55
C MET A 1 2.00 -12.54 10.01
N LYS A 2 2.69 -12.60 11.14
CA LYS A 2 3.40 -11.43 11.65
C LYS A 2 4.39 -10.82 10.66
N LYS A 3 5.00 -11.63 9.80
CA LYS A 3 5.94 -11.14 8.78
C LYS A 3 5.29 -10.32 7.68
N LYS A 4 4.00 -10.54 7.39
CA LYS A 4 3.28 -9.78 6.36
C LYS A 4 2.96 -8.36 6.80
N ILE A 5 2.79 -8.12 8.09
CA ILE A 5 2.44 -6.81 8.64
C ILE A 5 3.43 -5.75 8.20
N ASN A 6 4.71 -6.07 8.18
CA ASN A 6 5.76 -5.11 7.85
C ASN A 6 5.87 -4.81 6.35
N ARG A 7 5.10 -5.51 5.52
CA ARG A 7 5.15 -5.35 4.06
C ARG A 7 4.00 -4.52 3.51
N TYR A 8 2.95 -4.30 4.30
CA TYR A 8 1.83 -3.48 3.86
C TYR A 8 2.20 -2.01 3.93
N LEU A 9 1.78 -1.26 2.92
CA LEU A 9 1.87 0.19 2.97
C LEU A 9 1.04 0.70 4.13
N THR A 10 1.64 1.51 4.98
CA THR A 10 0.97 2.13 6.11
C THR A 10 1.18 3.64 6.01
N ARG A 11 0.11 4.41 6.17
CA ARG A 11 0.18 5.86 6.16
C ARG A 11 -0.13 6.38 7.54
N ILE A 12 0.69 7.30 8.03
CA ILE A 12 0.49 7.96 9.32
C ILE A 12 0.51 9.45 9.07
N TYR A 13 -0.53 10.14 9.52
CA TYR A 13 -0.66 11.58 9.31
C TYR A 13 -1.43 12.23 10.45
N TRP A 14 -1.23 13.52 10.60
CA TRP A 14 -1.98 14.30 11.59
C TRP A 14 -3.38 14.59 11.05
N SER A 15 -4.39 14.39 11.88
CA SER A 15 -5.78 14.74 11.54
C SER A 15 -6.27 15.83 12.48
N ASP A 16 -6.52 17.02 11.94
CA ASP A 16 -7.09 18.11 12.72
C ASP A 16 -8.49 17.78 13.20
N GLU A 17 -9.24 17.07 12.36
CA GLU A 17 -10.61 16.66 12.68
C GLU A 17 -10.64 15.73 13.90
N ASP A 18 -9.71 14.79 13.95
CA ASP A 18 -9.64 13.80 15.03
C ASP A 18 -8.77 14.26 16.19
N ASP A 19 -8.04 15.36 16.02
CA ASP A 19 -7.09 15.87 17.00
C ASP A 19 -6.09 14.77 17.43
N ALA A 20 -5.62 14.01 16.47
CA ALA A 20 -4.72 12.88 16.71
C ALA A 20 -3.97 12.50 15.43
N TYR A 21 -2.94 11.69 15.60
CA TYR A 21 -2.33 11.01 14.46
C TYR A 21 -3.19 9.83 14.06
N VAL A 22 -3.44 9.71 12.77
CA VAL A 22 -4.20 8.60 12.21
C VAL A 22 -3.23 7.71 11.45
N ALA A 23 -3.36 6.41 11.66
CA ALA A 23 -2.62 5.40 10.88
C ALA A 23 -3.64 4.54 10.14
N GLU A 24 -3.35 4.24 8.88
CA GLU A 24 -4.22 3.41 8.08
C GLU A 24 -3.42 2.51 7.15
N VAL A 25 -4.00 1.36 6.83
CA VAL A 25 -3.45 0.41 5.87
C VAL A 25 -4.42 0.31 4.70
N PRO A 26 -4.14 1.01 3.58
CA PRO A 26 -5.11 1.06 2.47
C PRO A 26 -5.48 -0.31 1.90
N ALA A 27 -4.57 -1.28 1.91
CA ALA A 27 -4.84 -2.62 1.39
C ALA A 27 -5.82 -3.42 2.24
N LEU A 28 -5.98 -3.05 3.51
CA LEU A 28 -6.86 -3.75 4.46
C LEU A 28 -8.02 -2.82 4.83
N PRO A 29 -9.15 -2.92 4.11
CA PRO A 29 -10.26 -1.99 4.33
C PRO A 29 -10.73 -1.93 5.77
N GLY A 30 -10.84 -0.73 6.31
CA GLY A 30 -11.26 -0.53 7.69
C GLY A 30 -10.14 -0.68 8.72
N CYS A 31 -8.92 -0.99 8.30
CA CYS A 31 -7.79 -1.11 9.23
C CYS A 31 -7.22 0.29 9.50
N VAL A 32 -7.68 0.90 10.57
CA VAL A 32 -7.34 2.27 10.96
C VAL A 32 -7.06 2.30 12.46
N ALA A 33 -6.15 3.16 12.88
CA ALA A 33 -5.82 3.36 14.29
C ALA A 33 -5.47 4.82 14.54
N HIS A 34 -5.43 5.20 15.79
CA HIS A 34 -5.13 6.57 16.21
C HIS A 34 -4.07 6.57 17.29
N GLY A 35 -3.40 7.69 17.46
CA GLY A 35 -2.45 7.86 18.54
C GLY A 35 -2.14 9.33 18.80
N ALA A 36 -1.73 9.63 20.02
CA ALA A 36 -1.31 10.98 20.38
C ALA A 36 0.04 11.35 19.77
N THR A 37 0.84 10.34 19.42
CA THR A 37 2.13 10.52 18.75
C THR A 37 2.18 9.58 17.54
N MET A 38 3.13 9.85 16.63
CA MET A 38 3.33 8.98 15.46
C MET A 38 3.72 7.57 15.90
N GLN A 39 4.56 7.47 16.94
CA GLN A 39 5.00 6.18 17.47
C GLN A 39 3.83 5.39 18.04
N GLN A 40 2.94 6.06 18.75
CA GLN A 40 1.75 5.41 19.29
C GLN A 40 0.84 4.93 18.17
N ALA A 41 0.58 5.78 17.18
CA ALA A 41 -0.24 5.40 16.01
C ALA A 41 0.37 4.19 15.28
N ALA A 42 1.70 4.16 15.15
CA ALA A 42 2.39 3.03 14.50
C ALA A 42 2.20 1.73 15.28
N ARG A 43 2.28 1.79 16.60
CA ARG A 43 2.04 0.59 17.44
C ARG A 43 0.60 0.12 17.33
N GLU A 44 -0.33 1.07 17.41
CA GLU A 44 -1.76 0.75 17.37
C GLU A 44 -2.16 0.16 16.01
N ILE A 45 -1.61 0.67 14.91
CA ILE A 45 -1.94 0.14 13.59
C ILE A 45 -1.38 -1.28 13.42
N GLY A 46 -0.21 -1.57 14.01
CA GLY A 46 0.33 -2.93 14.00
C GLY A 46 -0.60 -3.92 14.67
N ALA A 47 -1.13 -3.56 15.84
CA ALA A 47 -2.11 -4.39 16.54
C ALA A 47 -3.40 -4.53 15.74
N ALA A 48 -3.87 -3.46 15.12
CA ALA A 48 -5.07 -3.48 14.29
C ALA A 48 -4.90 -4.41 13.08
N MET A 49 -3.72 -4.39 12.45
CA MET A 49 -3.43 -5.30 11.34
C MET A 49 -3.47 -6.76 11.77
N GLU A 50 -2.90 -7.08 12.93
CA GLU A 50 -2.94 -8.46 13.43
C GLU A 50 -4.38 -8.92 13.62
N LEU A 51 -5.22 -8.09 14.22
CA LEU A 51 -6.63 -8.42 14.43
C LEU A 51 -7.37 -8.56 13.10
N TRP A 52 -7.09 -7.67 12.16
CA TRP A 52 -7.73 -7.70 10.84
C TRP A 52 -7.40 -9.00 10.11
N LEU A 53 -6.11 -9.39 10.12
CA LEU A 53 -5.66 -10.60 9.44
C LEU A 53 -6.20 -11.86 10.12
N GLU A 54 -6.23 -11.88 11.45
CA GLU A 54 -6.82 -13.00 12.19
C GLU A 54 -8.30 -13.15 11.88
N SER A 55 -9.03 -12.04 11.85
CA SER A 55 -10.45 -12.05 11.54
C SER A 55 -10.70 -12.55 10.12
N ALA A 56 -9.93 -12.08 9.14
CA ALA A 56 -10.08 -12.51 7.76
C ALA A 56 -9.81 -14.02 7.63
N GLU A 57 -8.76 -14.51 8.28
CA GLU A 57 -8.42 -15.92 8.26
C GLU A 57 -9.52 -16.78 8.89
N ARG A 58 -10.04 -16.32 10.03
CA ARG A 58 -11.10 -17.04 10.75
C ARG A 58 -12.38 -17.15 9.94
N HIS A 59 -12.72 -16.10 9.18
CA HIS A 59 -13.94 -16.05 8.38
C HIS A 59 -13.74 -16.56 6.94
N GLY A 60 -12.52 -16.96 6.59
CA GLY A 60 -12.24 -17.42 5.24
C GLY A 60 -12.25 -16.32 4.19
N ASP A 61 -12.09 -15.07 4.61
CA ASP A 61 -12.05 -13.94 3.70
C ASP A 61 -10.70 -13.88 2.98
N ALA A 62 -10.71 -13.29 1.79
CA ALA A 62 -9.48 -13.10 1.04
C ALA A 62 -8.57 -12.11 1.76
N ILE A 63 -7.28 -12.45 1.86
CA ILE A 63 -6.26 -11.60 2.46
C ILE A 63 -5.41 -11.02 1.32
N PRO A 64 -5.46 -9.67 1.10
CA PRO A 64 -4.65 -9.06 0.05
C PRO A 64 -3.16 -9.26 0.32
N GLU A 65 -2.40 -9.59 -0.74
CA GLU A 65 -0.95 -9.65 -0.62
C GLU A 65 -0.38 -8.23 -0.60
N PRO A 66 0.67 -7.98 0.18
CA PRO A 66 1.35 -6.69 0.16
C PRO A 66 1.89 -6.40 -1.24
N ASP A 67 1.51 -5.26 -1.81
CA ASP A 67 1.91 -4.86 -3.15
C ASP A 67 2.07 -3.34 -3.19
N LEU A 68 3.22 -2.87 -2.74
CA LEU A 68 3.49 -1.44 -2.61
C LEU A 68 3.40 -0.72 -3.96
N ALA A 69 3.92 -1.33 -5.03
CA ALA A 69 3.90 -0.70 -6.35
C ALA A 69 2.46 -0.45 -6.81
N ARG A 70 1.60 -1.45 -6.68
CA ARG A 70 0.19 -1.34 -7.08
C ARG A 70 -0.56 -0.33 -6.21
N GLU A 71 -0.31 -0.33 -4.91
CA GLU A 71 -0.95 0.60 -4.00
C GLU A 71 -0.57 2.04 -4.31
N GLU A 72 0.70 2.29 -4.64
CA GLU A 72 1.15 3.62 -5.02
C GLU A 72 0.57 4.06 -6.37
N ILE A 73 0.44 3.14 -7.33
CA ILE A 73 -0.23 3.44 -8.59
C ILE A 73 -1.68 3.85 -8.32
N ASN A 74 -2.39 3.09 -7.49
CA ASN A 74 -3.78 3.40 -7.15
C ASN A 74 -3.92 4.74 -6.44
N ARG A 75 -2.98 5.08 -5.59
CA ARG A 75 -2.96 6.36 -4.89
C ARG A 75 -2.88 7.53 -5.85
N PHE A 76 -2.10 7.42 -6.90
CA PHE A 76 -1.91 8.49 -7.88
C PHE A 76 -2.83 8.37 -9.10
N ALA A 77 -3.70 7.35 -9.15
CA ALA A 77 -4.52 7.07 -10.32
C ALA A 77 -5.27 8.28 -10.89
N PRO A 78 -5.85 9.17 -10.06
CA PRO A 78 -6.59 10.32 -10.61
C PRO A 78 -5.74 11.29 -11.44
N VAL A 79 -4.44 11.33 -11.21
CA VAL A 79 -3.53 12.26 -11.89
C VAL A 79 -2.44 11.54 -12.67
N LEU A 80 -2.48 10.21 -12.71
CA LEU A 80 -1.42 9.40 -13.28
C LEU A 80 -1.69 9.02 -14.72
N SER A 81 -0.70 9.25 -15.59
CA SER A 81 -0.73 8.74 -16.95
C SER A 81 0.01 7.41 -17.00
N ILE A 82 -0.73 6.34 -17.34
CA ILE A 82 -0.15 5.00 -17.42
C ILE A 82 0.93 4.92 -18.50
N SER A 83 0.74 5.60 -19.65
CA SER A 83 1.74 5.58 -20.70
C SER A 83 3.04 6.27 -20.27
N LYS A 84 2.93 7.38 -19.56
CA LYS A 84 4.12 8.09 -19.05
C LYS A 84 4.80 7.27 -17.95
N LEU A 85 4.03 6.66 -17.07
CA LEU A 85 4.60 5.79 -16.01
C LEU A 85 5.36 4.62 -16.64
N ALA A 86 4.75 3.94 -17.61
CA ALA A 86 5.39 2.82 -18.30
C ALA A 86 6.72 3.24 -18.93
N ARG A 87 6.73 4.40 -19.60
CA ARG A 87 7.93 4.93 -20.23
C ARG A 87 9.03 5.19 -19.21
N ARG A 88 8.69 5.81 -18.08
CA ARG A 88 9.67 6.12 -17.03
C ARG A 88 10.17 4.86 -16.32
N ALA A 89 9.32 3.86 -16.20
CA ALA A 89 9.69 2.58 -15.59
C ALA A 89 10.39 1.64 -16.57
N GLY A 90 10.48 2.02 -17.85
CA GLY A 90 11.10 1.14 -18.86
C GLY A 90 10.24 -0.07 -19.18
N MET A 91 8.93 0.03 -18.99
CA MET A 91 7.99 -1.07 -19.22
C MET A 91 7.18 -0.83 -20.48
N ASN A 92 6.70 -1.93 -21.07
CA ASN A 92 5.73 -1.85 -22.15
C ASN A 92 4.39 -1.39 -21.57
N GLN A 93 3.77 -0.39 -22.22
CA GLN A 93 2.51 0.18 -21.78
C GLN A 93 1.40 -0.88 -21.70
N HIS A 94 1.32 -1.77 -22.68
CA HIS A 94 0.32 -2.82 -22.69
C HIS A 94 0.52 -3.81 -21.55
N THR A 95 1.76 -4.13 -21.22
CA THR A 95 2.08 -5.01 -20.10
C THR A 95 1.63 -4.38 -18.79
N LEU A 96 1.98 -3.11 -18.58
CA LEU A 96 1.58 -2.42 -17.36
C LEU A 96 0.07 -2.33 -17.24
N ALA A 97 -0.60 -1.87 -18.29
CA ALA A 97 -2.07 -1.72 -18.29
C ALA A 97 -2.76 -3.07 -18.09
N SER A 98 -2.26 -4.13 -18.73
CA SER A 98 -2.82 -5.46 -18.60
C SER A 98 -2.70 -6.00 -17.18
N LYS A 99 -1.54 -5.84 -16.56
CA LYS A 99 -1.34 -6.31 -15.18
C LYS A 99 -2.21 -5.54 -14.19
N LEU A 100 -2.40 -4.25 -14.41
CA LEU A 100 -3.29 -3.45 -13.56
C LEU A 100 -4.73 -3.91 -13.72
N ARG A 101 -5.19 -4.11 -14.95
CA ARG A 101 -6.57 -4.52 -15.24
C ARG A 101 -6.86 -5.92 -14.70
N ARG A 102 -5.93 -6.87 -14.89
CA ARG A 102 -6.09 -8.27 -14.47
C ARG A 102 -5.69 -8.52 -13.04
N LYS A 103 -5.14 -7.52 -12.36
CA LYS A 103 -4.60 -7.65 -11.01
C LYS A 103 -3.52 -8.73 -10.93
N SER A 104 -2.75 -8.87 -12.01
CA SER A 104 -1.63 -9.81 -12.06
C SER A 104 -0.44 -9.26 -11.27
N PRO A 105 0.34 -10.10 -10.62
CA PRO A 105 1.48 -9.62 -9.84
C PRO A 105 2.58 -9.03 -10.71
N PHE A 106 3.27 -8.03 -10.18
CA PHE A 106 4.49 -7.50 -10.78
C PHE A 106 5.68 -8.34 -10.34
N SER A 107 6.65 -8.50 -11.23
CA SER A 107 7.94 -9.08 -10.83
C SER A 107 8.64 -8.10 -9.89
N LYS A 108 9.67 -8.59 -9.18
CA LYS A 108 10.45 -7.73 -8.29
C LYS A 108 11.06 -6.55 -9.07
N ALA A 109 11.63 -6.82 -10.24
CA ALA A 109 12.23 -5.79 -11.09
C ALA A 109 11.19 -4.78 -11.57
N GLU A 110 10.01 -5.25 -11.97
CA GLU A 110 8.92 -4.36 -12.39
C GLU A 110 8.46 -3.47 -11.25
N ALA A 111 8.25 -4.06 -10.06
CA ALA A 111 7.82 -3.30 -8.90
C ALA A 111 8.85 -2.23 -8.53
N GLU A 112 10.13 -2.56 -8.50
CA GLU A 112 11.19 -1.61 -8.21
C GLU A 112 11.23 -0.47 -9.24
N ALA A 113 11.09 -0.81 -10.53
CA ALA A 113 11.09 0.18 -11.60
C ALA A 113 9.90 1.14 -11.48
N ILE A 114 8.73 0.62 -11.14
CA ILE A 114 7.52 1.43 -10.95
C ILE A 114 7.70 2.38 -9.76
N LEU A 115 8.16 1.87 -8.62
CA LEU A 115 8.35 2.69 -7.43
C LEU A 115 9.40 3.78 -7.67
N LYS A 116 10.46 3.45 -8.37
CA LYS A 116 11.49 4.42 -8.74
C LYS A 116 10.92 5.49 -9.67
N ALA A 117 10.11 5.10 -10.65
CA ALA A 117 9.48 6.03 -11.59
C ALA A 117 8.51 6.98 -10.87
N LEU A 118 7.83 6.51 -9.85
CA LEU A 118 6.94 7.31 -9.00
C LEU A 118 7.69 8.10 -7.95
N ASN A 119 8.99 7.87 -7.82
CA ASN A 119 9.85 8.50 -6.83
C ASN A 119 9.40 8.19 -5.40
N VAL A 120 8.95 6.96 -5.18
CA VAL A 120 8.44 6.49 -3.89
C VAL A 120 9.35 5.38 -3.36
N GLY A 121 9.58 5.39 -2.04
CA GLY A 121 10.39 4.36 -1.42
C GLY A 121 11.86 4.42 -1.76
N ALA A 122 12.31 5.47 -2.44
CA ALA A 122 13.71 5.65 -2.74
C ALA A 122 14.48 5.96 -1.46
N PRO A 123 15.64 5.33 -1.24
CA PRO A 123 16.46 5.71 -0.11
C PRO A 123 16.92 7.14 -0.25
N ALA A 124 17.00 7.82 0.84
CA ALA A 124 17.43 9.21 0.88
C ALA A 124 18.88 9.34 0.41
#